data_f950a75a1822d4ea586bb6337a6765e2
#
_entry.id   f950a75a1822d4ea586bb6337a6765e2
#
_cell.length_a   1.000
_cell.length_b   1.000
_cell.length_c   1.000
_cell.angle_alpha   90.00
_cell.angle_beta   90.00
_cell.angle_gamma   90.00
#
_symmetry.space_group_name_H-M   'P 1'
#
loop_
_entity.id
_entity.type
_entity.pdbx_description
1 polymer ?
#
loop_
_entity_poly.entity_id
_entity_poly.type
_entity_poly.pdbx_seq_one_letter_code
_entity_poly.pdbx_strand_id
1 'polypeptide(L)'
;MKIITSLALAAAVTAAGCEQQPSRLDKVTKVAAADHADSKPGAAPPAAMKIDRSGSVEDRLARLEDAYDRNAEAVDFLNKVYGQQKQQQVAQEREEPAEDAMFAVNVADEVKAGQVDGPASAPVTIVKAFDFACPYCQRVSGTMEELVKEYNGKVRVVYANMLVHPPAKTAHLASCAAAKQGKYNEFKHAFWEKGFLPYAQGHDQSKLGEDNVLAIAKDLGLDTARLKTDMNSPECEARIQADMSEMQKFHVNATPTFFINGKHVGGALPKEGFKKIIDEQLKLAEESGVSGADYYDKVVLAKGEKQFRSKADPKPN
;
A
#
# COMPACT_ATOMS: atom_id res chain seq x y z
N MET A 1 26.07 2.08 67.33
CA MET A 1 26.99 2.85 66.48
C MET A 1 27.48 1.93 65.39
N LYS A 2 26.76 1.87 64.25
CA LYS A 2 27.22 1.23 63.02
C LYS A 2 26.64 2.04 61.85
N ILE A 3 27.52 2.68 61.13
CA ILE A 3 27.31 3.53 59.99
C ILE A 3 26.98 2.61 58.77
N ILE A 4 25.81 2.80 58.11
CA ILE A 4 25.48 2.15 56.84
C ILE A 4 25.64 3.22 55.76
N THR A 5 26.66 3.05 54.96
CA THR A 5 26.93 3.84 53.76
C THR A 5 26.00 3.36 52.62
N SER A 6 25.13 4.28 52.17
CA SER A 6 24.29 4.07 51.02
C SER A 6 25.10 4.31 49.74
N LEU A 7 25.22 3.29 48.92
CA LEU A 7 25.80 3.37 47.57
C LEU A 7 24.66 3.74 46.59
N ALA A 8 24.69 4.95 46.02
CA ALA A 8 23.77 5.35 44.97
C ALA A 8 24.26 4.80 43.63
N LEU A 9 23.49 3.90 43.04
CA LEU A 9 23.72 3.36 41.70
C LEU A 9 23.03 4.28 40.68
N ALA A 10 23.80 5.09 39.97
CA ALA A 10 23.29 5.89 38.86
C ALA A 10 23.09 4.98 37.62
N ALA A 11 21.84 4.69 37.28
CA ALA A 11 21.50 4.03 36.06
C ALA A 11 21.57 5.03 34.89
N ALA A 12 22.56 4.89 34.03
CA ALA A 12 22.63 5.60 32.76
C ALA A 12 21.62 4.98 31.80
N VAL A 13 20.52 5.69 31.52
CA VAL A 13 19.58 5.36 30.48
C VAL A 13 20.23 5.78 29.15
N THR A 14 20.78 4.83 28.40
CA THR A 14 21.15 5.04 27.01
C THR A 14 19.87 5.06 26.19
N ALA A 15 19.46 6.25 25.75
CA ALA A 15 18.41 6.39 24.72
C ALA A 15 18.95 5.81 23.42
N ALA A 16 18.54 4.58 23.08
CA ALA A 16 18.68 4.04 21.74
C ALA A 16 17.77 4.84 20.82
N GLY A 17 18.34 5.81 20.11
CA GLY A 17 17.65 6.53 19.05
C GLY A 17 17.25 5.56 17.96
N CYS A 18 15.97 5.54 17.62
CA CYS A 18 15.49 4.90 16.39
C CYS A 18 16.21 5.58 15.22
N GLU A 19 17.19 4.89 14.66
CA GLU A 19 17.81 5.28 13.40
C GLU A 19 16.76 5.16 12.30
N GLN A 20 16.15 6.29 11.92
CA GLN A 20 15.29 6.35 10.75
C GLN A 20 16.12 5.97 9.53
N GLN A 21 15.70 4.93 8.81
CA GLN A 21 16.35 4.61 7.53
C GLN A 21 16.26 5.83 6.60
N PRO A 22 17.38 6.26 6.02
CA PRO A 22 17.40 7.43 5.17
C PRO A 22 16.46 7.24 3.97
N SER A 23 15.69 8.28 3.68
CA SER A 23 14.81 8.31 2.51
C SER A 23 15.61 8.11 1.21
N ARG A 24 14.97 7.75 0.11
CA ARG A 24 15.64 7.63 -1.18
C ARG A 24 16.30 8.94 -1.62
N LEU A 25 15.74 10.08 -1.22
CA LEU A 25 16.31 11.42 -1.45
C LEU A 25 17.63 11.62 -0.68
N ASP A 26 17.74 11.09 0.56
CA ASP A 26 18.98 11.17 1.34
C ASP A 26 20.12 10.33 0.73
N LYS A 27 19.78 9.28 -0.02
CA LYS A 27 20.79 8.50 -0.79
C LYS A 27 21.31 9.25 -2.00
N VAL A 28 20.45 10.01 -2.70
CA VAL A 28 20.89 10.84 -3.86
C VAL A 28 21.82 11.96 -3.39
N THR A 29 21.50 12.62 -2.29
CA THR A 29 22.37 13.66 -1.71
C THR A 29 23.69 13.08 -1.18
N LYS A 30 23.70 11.85 -0.65
CA LYS A 30 24.95 11.20 -0.20
C LYS A 30 25.86 10.76 -1.35
N VAL A 31 25.32 10.32 -2.50
CA VAL A 31 26.10 9.97 -3.68
C VAL A 31 26.74 11.22 -4.28
N ALA A 32 26.00 12.32 -4.37
CA ALA A 32 26.53 13.61 -4.80
C ALA A 32 27.62 14.17 -3.85
N ALA A 33 27.53 13.85 -2.55
CA ALA A 33 28.53 14.28 -1.55
C ALA A 33 29.79 13.41 -1.50
N ALA A 34 29.74 12.14 -1.95
CA ALA A 34 30.87 11.23 -1.91
C ALA A 34 31.87 11.48 -3.04
N ASP A 35 31.42 11.93 -4.22
CA ASP A 35 32.29 12.27 -5.34
C ASP A 35 32.94 13.66 -5.23
N HIS A 36 32.59 14.46 -4.21
CA HIS A 36 33.17 15.78 -3.93
C HIS A 36 33.93 15.86 -2.60
N ALA A 37 34.44 14.74 -2.11
CA ALA A 37 35.18 14.71 -0.83
C ALA A 37 36.49 15.51 -0.81
N ASP A 38 36.95 16.01 -1.96
CA ASP A 38 38.13 16.89 -2.09
C ASP A 38 37.81 18.38 -2.32
N SER A 39 36.53 18.77 -2.36
CA SER A 39 36.17 20.19 -2.45
C SER A 39 35.97 20.80 -1.05
N LYS A 40 36.82 21.78 -0.72
CA LYS A 40 36.69 22.56 0.54
C LYS A 40 35.25 23.02 0.79
N PRO A 41 34.73 22.82 2.02
CA PRO A 41 33.39 23.35 2.35
C PRO A 41 33.44 24.88 2.35
N GLY A 42 32.72 25.51 1.46
CA GLY A 42 32.56 26.97 1.48
C GLY A 42 32.72 27.72 0.17
N ALA A 43 32.80 27.05 -0.97
CA ALA A 43 32.72 27.78 -2.24
C ALA A 43 31.30 28.29 -2.44
N ALA A 44 31.08 29.60 -2.36
CA ALA A 44 29.83 30.24 -2.78
C ALA A 44 29.52 29.78 -4.22
N PRO A 45 28.22 29.63 -4.60
CA PRO A 45 27.86 29.32 -5.97
C PRO A 45 28.56 30.32 -6.90
N PRO A 46 29.12 29.87 -8.03
CA PRO A 46 29.80 30.77 -8.93
C PRO A 46 28.88 31.91 -9.30
N ALA A 47 29.36 33.15 -9.14
CA ALA A 47 28.60 34.33 -9.49
C ALA A 47 28.10 34.19 -10.93
N ALA A 48 26.82 34.52 -11.16
CA ALA A 48 26.23 34.46 -12.49
C ALA A 48 27.18 35.14 -13.50
N MET A 49 27.61 34.42 -14.50
CA MET A 49 28.53 34.94 -15.52
C MET A 49 27.91 36.13 -16.21
N LYS A 50 28.45 37.30 -15.99
CA LYS A 50 28.04 38.50 -16.74
C LYS A 50 28.49 38.36 -18.18
N ILE A 51 27.56 38.36 -19.12
CA ILE A 51 27.86 38.26 -20.54
C ILE A 51 28.51 39.58 -20.95
N ASP A 52 29.82 39.53 -21.31
CA ASP A 52 30.48 40.66 -21.92
C ASP A 52 30.05 40.78 -23.38
N ARG A 53 29.38 41.93 -23.68
CA ARG A 53 28.83 42.24 -25.00
C ARG A 53 29.69 43.22 -25.79
N SER A 54 30.89 43.51 -25.32
CA SER A 54 31.86 44.41 -26.02
C SER A 54 32.54 43.71 -27.17
N GLY A 55 33.08 44.47 -28.12
CA GLY A 55 33.83 43.97 -29.27
C GLY A 55 32.97 43.65 -30.50
N SER A 56 33.64 43.11 -31.52
CA SER A 56 33.02 42.63 -32.77
C SER A 56 32.14 41.41 -32.56
N VAL A 57 31.38 41.02 -33.58
CA VAL A 57 30.56 39.79 -33.52
C VAL A 57 31.50 38.56 -33.40
N GLU A 58 32.60 38.59 -34.08
CA GLU A 58 33.65 37.54 -34.06
C GLU A 58 34.24 37.38 -32.65
N ASP A 59 34.59 38.49 -31.98
CA ASP A 59 35.09 38.46 -30.59
C ASP A 59 34.08 37.90 -29.62
N ARG A 60 32.81 38.24 -29.82
CA ARG A 60 31.74 37.72 -28.99
C ARG A 60 31.45 36.25 -29.20
N LEU A 61 31.53 35.79 -30.47
CA LEU A 61 31.38 34.39 -30.83
C LEU A 61 32.53 33.55 -30.23
N ALA A 62 33.80 33.98 -30.40
CA ALA A 62 34.94 33.28 -29.80
C ALA A 62 34.83 33.13 -28.28
N ARG A 63 34.34 34.19 -27.56
CA ARG A 63 34.09 34.08 -26.11
C ARG A 63 32.97 33.11 -25.75
N LEU A 64 31.91 33.00 -26.58
CA LEU A 64 30.87 32.04 -26.38
C LEU A 64 31.32 30.61 -26.62
N GLU A 65 32.12 30.39 -27.68
CA GLU A 65 32.73 29.08 -27.97
C GLU A 65 33.63 28.64 -26.83
N ASP A 66 34.53 29.50 -26.38
CA ASP A 66 35.41 29.25 -25.22
C ASP A 66 34.58 28.95 -23.93
N ALA A 67 33.50 29.67 -23.71
CA ALA A 67 32.64 29.44 -22.55
C ALA A 67 31.89 28.11 -22.65
N TYR A 68 31.46 27.74 -23.86
CA TYR A 68 30.85 26.45 -24.12
C TYR A 68 31.82 25.31 -23.89
N ASP A 69 33.04 25.40 -24.47
CA ASP A 69 34.05 24.37 -24.32
C ASP A 69 34.48 24.15 -22.87
N ARG A 70 34.63 25.24 -22.11
CA ARG A 70 34.92 25.16 -20.66
C ARG A 70 33.81 24.50 -19.85
N ASN A 71 32.57 24.55 -20.32
CA ASN A 71 31.42 23.99 -19.61
C ASN A 71 30.86 22.73 -20.29
N ALA A 72 31.42 22.28 -21.41
CA ALA A 72 30.88 21.17 -22.21
C ALA A 72 30.71 19.91 -21.39
N GLU A 73 31.68 19.52 -20.58
CA GLU A 73 31.62 18.36 -19.70
C GLU A 73 30.51 18.47 -18.66
N ALA A 74 30.35 19.66 -18.06
CA ALA A 74 29.27 19.92 -17.09
C ALA A 74 27.88 19.88 -17.75
N VAL A 75 27.77 20.41 -18.97
CA VAL A 75 26.49 20.37 -19.75
C VAL A 75 26.15 18.93 -20.12
N ASP A 76 27.12 18.14 -20.58
CA ASP A 76 26.90 16.73 -20.90
C ASP A 76 26.51 15.91 -19.67
N PHE A 77 27.15 16.16 -18.53
CA PHE A 77 26.78 15.55 -17.27
C PHE A 77 25.34 15.89 -16.87
N LEU A 78 24.95 17.16 -16.93
CA LEU A 78 23.61 17.61 -16.63
C LEU A 78 22.56 16.99 -17.56
N ASN A 79 22.85 16.93 -18.87
CA ASN A 79 21.96 16.29 -19.86
C ASN A 79 21.79 14.80 -19.56
N LYS A 80 22.84 14.10 -19.17
CA LYS A 80 22.79 12.69 -18.78
C LYS A 80 21.97 12.48 -17.52
N VAL A 81 22.18 13.29 -16.47
CA VAL A 81 21.42 13.22 -15.22
C VAL A 81 19.95 13.55 -15.47
N TYR A 82 19.66 14.60 -16.22
CA TYR A 82 18.30 14.96 -16.60
C TYR A 82 17.60 13.85 -17.38
N GLY A 83 18.29 13.26 -18.36
CA GLY A 83 17.79 12.12 -19.12
C GLY A 83 17.46 10.92 -18.24
N GLN A 84 18.34 10.58 -17.30
CA GLN A 84 18.10 9.51 -16.32
C GLN A 84 16.93 9.81 -15.39
N GLN A 85 16.84 11.03 -14.86
CA GLN A 85 15.71 11.44 -13.99
C GLN A 85 14.38 11.35 -14.75
N LYS A 86 14.35 11.86 -15.99
CA LYS A 86 13.14 11.79 -16.82
C LYS A 86 12.71 10.34 -17.11
N GLN A 87 13.66 9.45 -17.40
CA GLN A 87 13.36 8.02 -17.58
C GLN A 87 12.82 7.39 -16.29
N GLN A 88 13.41 7.72 -15.13
CA GLN A 88 12.93 7.22 -13.83
C GLN A 88 11.51 7.74 -13.52
N GLN A 89 11.25 9.03 -13.79
CA GLN A 89 9.94 9.61 -13.60
C GLN A 89 8.87 8.92 -14.47
N VAL A 90 9.15 8.74 -15.77
CA VAL A 90 8.23 8.04 -16.67
C VAL A 90 8.01 6.59 -16.23
N ALA A 91 9.06 5.90 -15.77
CA ALA A 91 8.94 4.56 -15.25
C ALA A 91 8.04 4.53 -14.00
N GLN A 92 8.20 5.48 -13.08
CA GLN A 92 7.36 5.61 -11.89
C GLN A 92 5.90 5.93 -12.26
N GLU A 93 5.66 6.87 -13.17
CA GLU A 93 4.31 7.23 -13.62
C GLU A 93 3.58 6.05 -14.29
N ARG A 94 4.32 5.08 -14.89
CA ARG A 94 3.76 3.84 -15.43
C ARG A 94 3.33 2.83 -14.37
N GLU A 95 3.90 2.92 -13.18
CA GLU A 95 3.53 2.08 -12.03
C GLU A 95 2.44 2.73 -11.16
N GLU A 96 2.23 4.04 -11.28
CA GLU A 96 1.22 4.77 -10.53
C GLU A 96 -0.14 4.70 -11.23
N PRO A 97 -1.24 4.40 -10.52
CA PRO A 97 -2.58 4.41 -11.10
C PRO A 97 -2.98 5.83 -11.49
N ALA A 98 -3.71 5.98 -12.58
CA ALA A 98 -4.26 7.27 -12.98
C ALA A 98 -5.23 7.79 -11.92
N GLU A 99 -5.09 9.06 -11.53
CA GLU A 99 -5.85 9.67 -10.43
C GLU A 99 -7.37 9.72 -10.69
N ASP A 100 -7.75 9.79 -11.96
CA ASP A 100 -9.13 9.83 -12.42
C ASP A 100 -9.69 8.45 -12.79
N ALA A 101 -8.90 7.38 -12.68
CA ALA A 101 -9.35 6.03 -12.97
C ALA A 101 -10.34 5.51 -11.91
N MET A 102 -11.40 4.90 -12.40
CA MET A 102 -12.31 4.09 -11.60
C MET A 102 -12.18 2.64 -12.05
N PHE A 103 -11.56 1.80 -11.24
CA PHE A 103 -11.28 0.41 -11.57
C PHE A 103 -12.47 -0.49 -11.22
N ALA A 104 -12.89 -1.30 -12.18
CA ALA A 104 -14.02 -2.23 -12.05
C ALA A 104 -13.58 -3.56 -11.44
N VAL A 105 -13.19 -3.55 -10.17
CA VAL A 105 -12.75 -4.76 -9.46
C VAL A 105 -13.96 -5.67 -9.17
N ASN A 106 -13.97 -6.86 -9.76
CA ASN A 106 -15.05 -7.81 -9.54
C ASN A 106 -14.87 -8.55 -8.21
N VAL A 107 -15.84 -8.44 -7.33
CA VAL A 107 -15.86 -9.05 -5.98
C VAL A 107 -17.16 -9.82 -5.70
N ALA A 108 -17.86 -10.24 -6.75
CA ALA A 108 -19.14 -10.93 -6.61
C ALA A 108 -19.01 -12.25 -5.85
N ASP A 109 -17.93 -12.96 -6.04
CA ASP A 109 -17.68 -14.24 -5.37
C ASP A 109 -17.31 -14.07 -3.90
N GLU A 110 -16.57 -13.03 -3.53
CA GLU A 110 -16.24 -12.68 -2.14
C GLU A 110 -17.51 -12.29 -1.38
N VAL A 111 -18.36 -11.47 -1.98
CA VAL A 111 -19.65 -11.07 -1.39
C VAL A 111 -20.56 -12.29 -1.20
N LYS A 112 -20.65 -13.17 -2.21
CA LYS A 112 -21.42 -14.42 -2.13
C LYS A 112 -20.90 -15.36 -1.06
N ALA A 113 -19.60 -15.40 -0.84
CA ALA A 113 -18.95 -16.21 0.20
C ALA A 113 -19.06 -15.59 1.60
N GLY A 114 -19.60 -14.38 1.75
CA GLY A 114 -19.67 -13.68 3.04
C GLY A 114 -18.33 -13.10 3.49
N GLN A 115 -17.38 -12.91 2.58
CA GLN A 115 -16.10 -12.22 2.85
C GLN A 115 -16.31 -10.70 2.85
N VAL A 116 -17.31 -10.26 3.59
CA VAL A 116 -17.77 -8.87 3.62
C VAL A 116 -18.11 -8.44 5.03
N ASP A 117 -17.81 -7.18 5.35
CA ASP A 117 -18.23 -6.50 6.57
C ASP A 117 -19.08 -5.27 6.18
N GLY A 118 -20.24 -5.10 6.80
CA GLY A 118 -21.23 -4.08 6.45
C GLY A 118 -22.35 -4.59 5.53
N PRO A 119 -23.39 -3.76 5.33
CA PRO A 119 -24.62 -4.19 4.65
C PRO A 119 -24.49 -4.20 3.12
N ALA A 120 -25.25 -5.07 2.48
CA ALA A 120 -25.33 -5.14 1.01
C ALA A 120 -25.86 -3.84 0.37
N SER A 121 -26.63 -3.05 1.11
CA SER A 121 -27.20 -1.76 0.66
C SER A 121 -26.22 -0.59 0.71
N ALA A 122 -24.99 -0.80 1.16
CA ALA A 122 -24.01 0.28 1.31
C ALA A 122 -23.65 0.90 -0.04
N PRO A 123 -23.77 2.23 -0.20
CA PRO A 123 -23.40 2.94 -1.43
C PRO A 123 -21.89 3.01 -1.67
N VAL A 124 -21.07 2.81 -0.64
CA VAL A 124 -19.61 2.74 -0.78
C VAL A 124 -19.12 1.33 -0.47
N THR A 125 -18.47 0.73 -1.45
CA THR A 125 -17.77 -0.55 -1.35
C THR A 125 -16.27 -0.31 -1.32
N ILE A 126 -15.62 -0.75 -0.26
CA ILE A 126 -14.17 -0.79 -0.10
C ILE A 126 -13.72 -2.22 -0.40
N VAL A 127 -13.02 -2.45 -1.49
CA VAL A 127 -12.33 -3.72 -1.74
C VAL A 127 -10.96 -3.63 -1.09
N LYS A 128 -10.64 -4.54 -0.18
CA LYS A 128 -9.35 -4.64 0.49
C LYS A 128 -8.62 -5.89 0.03
N ALA A 129 -7.59 -5.72 -0.80
CA ALA A 129 -6.60 -6.77 -1.06
C ALA A 129 -5.67 -6.89 0.16
N PHE A 130 -5.62 -8.08 0.77
CA PHE A 130 -4.93 -8.26 2.04
C PHE A 130 -4.23 -9.61 2.16
N ASP A 131 -3.25 -9.68 3.07
CA ASP A 131 -2.51 -10.89 3.42
C ASP A 131 -2.48 -11.06 4.93
N PHE A 132 -2.78 -12.25 5.42
CA PHE A 132 -2.82 -12.55 6.85
C PHE A 132 -1.45 -12.50 7.56
N ALA A 133 -0.33 -12.48 6.84
CA ALA A 133 1.00 -12.28 7.43
C ALA A 133 1.53 -10.84 7.22
N CYS A 134 0.72 -9.94 6.67
CA CYS A 134 1.11 -8.56 6.45
C CYS A 134 0.84 -7.68 7.69
N PRO A 135 1.87 -7.04 8.29
CA PRO A 135 1.70 -6.20 9.48
C PRO A 135 0.85 -4.95 9.23
N TYR A 136 0.93 -4.39 8.03
CA TYR A 136 0.10 -3.24 7.66
C TYR A 136 -1.37 -3.61 7.48
N CYS A 137 -1.65 -4.85 7.01
CA CYS A 137 -3.01 -5.37 6.91
C CYS A 137 -3.66 -5.54 8.28
N GLN A 138 -2.90 -6.07 9.25
CA GLN A 138 -3.37 -6.19 10.65
C GLN A 138 -3.64 -4.81 11.25
N ARG A 139 -2.69 -3.87 11.11
CA ARG A 139 -2.79 -2.51 11.70
C ARG A 139 -4.04 -1.77 11.21
N VAL A 140 -4.39 -1.88 9.94
CA VAL A 140 -5.54 -1.19 9.35
C VAL A 140 -6.85 -1.94 9.53
N SER A 141 -6.82 -3.17 10.06
CA SER A 141 -8.04 -3.99 10.22
C SER A 141 -9.06 -3.32 11.15
N GLY A 142 -8.60 -2.85 12.33
CA GLY A 142 -9.45 -2.11 13.25
C GLY A 142 -10.01 -0.82 12.65
N THR A 143 -9.23 -0.10 11.85
CA THR A 143 -9.69 1.10 11.14
C THR A 143 -10.85 0.78 10.19
N MET A 144 -10.80 -0.34 9.45
CA MET A 144 -11.89 -0.74 8.57
C MET A 144 -13.18 -1.05 9.35
N GLU A 145 -13.06 -1.77 10.46
CA GLU A 145 -14.20 -2.08 11.34
C GLU A 145 -14.81 -0.81 11.95
N GLU A 146 -13.99 0.15 12.37
CA GLU A 146 -14.46 1.45 12.87
C GLU A 146 -15.16 2.24 11.77
N LEU A 147 -14.65 2.29 10.55
CA LEU A 147 -15.27 2.99 9.43
C LEU A 147 -16.64 2.39 9.09
N VAL A 148 -16.78 1.07 9.02
CA VAL A 148 -18.08 0.42 8.80
C VAL A 148 -19.09 0.84 9.87
N LYS A 149 -18.69 0.91 11.15
CA LYS A 149 -19.54 1.34 12.26
C LYS A 149 -19.90 2.83 12.18
N GLU A 150 -18.92 3.70 11.95
CA GLU A 150 -19.12 5.16 11.92
C GLU A 150 -20.03 5.59 10.77
N TYR A 151 -19.88 4.96 9.61
CA TYR A 151 -20.72 5.29 8.45
C TYR A 151 -22.12 4.66 8.47
N ASN A 152 -22.45 3.91 9.52
CA ASN A 152 -23.78 3.42 9.84
C ASN A 152 -24.60 2.94 8.63
N GLY A 153 -24.12 1.90 7.98
CA GLY A 153 -24.77 1.28 6.82
C GLY A 153 -24.44 1.88 5.47
N LYS A 154 -23.64 2.94 5.40
CA LYS A 154 -23.23 3.57 4.13
C LYS A 154 -21.93 2.99 3.55
N VAL A 155 -21.19 2.20 4.31
CA VAL A 155 -19.91 1.59 3.90
C VAL A 155 -19.95 0.09 4.14
N ARG A 156 -19.44 -0.67 3.17
CA ARG A 156 -19.08 -2.09 3.33
C ARG A 156 -17.63 -2.31 2.89
N VAL A 157 -16.96 -3.28 3.52
CA VAL A 157 -15.61 -3.73 3.17
C VAL A 157 -15.66 -5.14 2.64
N VAL A 158 -15.19 -5.39 1.44
CA VAL A 158 -15.05 -6.71 0.83
C VAL A 158 -13.59 -7.11 0.86
N TYR A 159 -13.30 -8.31 1.30
CA TYR A 159 -11.94 -8.81 1.51
C TYR A 159 -11.53 -9.74 0.37
N ALA A 160 -10.56 -9.32 -0.43
CA ALA A 160 -9.95 -10.13 -1.50
C ALA A 160 -8.60 -10.68 -1.04
N ASN A 161 -8.39 -11.97 -1.23
CA ASN A 161 -7.14 -12.62 -0.84
C ASN A 161 -6.00 -12.18 -1.77
N MET A 162 -4.88 -11.74 -1.18
CA MET A 162 -3.67 -11.41 -1.91
C MET A 162 -2.47 -12.02 -1.18
N LEU A 163 -2.13 -13.26 -1.54
CA LEU A 163 -1.07 -14.02 -0.90
C LEU A 163 0.31 -13.51 -1.33
N VAL A 164 0.87 -12.56 -0.59
CA VAL A 164 2.21 -12.00 -0.77
C VAL A 164 3.25 -12.76 0.07
N HIS A 165 2.85 -13.21 1.26
CA HIS A 165 3.70 -13.93 2.19
C HIS A 165 3.30 -15.43 2.22
N PRO A 166 4.11 -16.35 1.66
CA PRO A 166 3.78 -17.77 1.58
C PRO A 166 3.31 -18.42 2.89
N PRO A 167 3.85 -18.06 4.08
CA PRO A 167 3.38 -18.62 5.35
C PRO A 167 1.93 -18.30 5.69
N ALA A 168 1.31 -17.26 5.08
CA ALA A 168 -0.09 -16.93 5.30
C ALA A 168 -1.08 -17.86 4.59
N LYS A 169 -0.62 -18.71 3.67
CA LYS A 169 -1.49 -19.56 2.84
C LYS A 169 -2.50 -20.36 3.67
N THR A 170 -2.05 -20.97 4.76
CA THR A 170 -2.92 -21.75 5.65
C THR A 170 -4.05 -20.91 6.23
N ALA A 171 -3.77 -19.67 6.63
CA ALA A 171 -4.79 -18.77 7.18
C ALA A 171 -5.81 -18.33 6.11
N HIS A 172 -5.37 -18.06 4.89
CA HIS A 172 -6.27 -17.77 3.77
C HIS A 172 -7.19 -18.95 3.44
N LEU A 173 -6.66 -20.17 3.38
CA LEU A 173 -7.45 -21.38 3.17
C LEU A 173 -8.45 -21.61 4.31
N ALA A 174 -8.02 -21.43 5.57
CA ALA A 174 -8.88 -21.57 6.73
C ALA A 174 -9.98 -20.50 6.77
N SER A 175 -9.69 -19.27 6.35
CA SER A 175 -10.71 -18.21 6.25
C SER A 175 -11.78 -18.53 5.20
N CYS A 176 -11.40 -19.11 4.05
CA CYS A 176 -12.33 -19.63 3.07
C CYS A 176 -13.22 -20.74 3.67
N ALA A 177 -12.63 -21.68 4.40
CA ALA A 177 -13.37 -22.76 5.05
C ALA A 177 -14.30 -22.25 6.17
N ALA A 178 -13.89 -21.22 6.91
CA ALA A 178 -14.73 -20.56 7.90
C ALA A 178 -15.90 -19.81 7.25
N ALA A 179 -15.68 -19.18 6.07
CA ALA A 179 -16.74 -18.56 5.28
C ALA A 179 -17.83 -19.57 4.88
N LYS A 180 -17.45 -20.80 4.50
CA LYS A 180 -18.38 -21.91 4.18
C LYS A 180 -19.24 -22.36 5.40
N GLN A 181 -18.85 -21.95 6.60
CA GLN A 181 -19.60 -22.14 7.85
C GLN A 181 -20.25 -20.83 8.36
N GLY A 182 -20.23 -19.75 7.56
CA GLY A 182 -20.82 -18.46 7.90
C GLY A 182 -20.07 -17.68 9.00
N LYS A 183 -18.78 -17.96 9.19
CA LYS A 183 -17.94 -17.42 10.27
C LYS A 183 -16.68 -16.72 9.79
N TYR A 184 -16.73 -16.12 8.58
CA TYR A 184 -15.57 -15.46 7.98
C TYR A 184 -15.03 -14.31 8.86
N ASN A 185 -15.90 -13.39 9.28
CA ASN A 185 -15.48 -12.20 10.03
C ASN A 185 -14.95 -12.56 11.41
N GLU A 186 -15.62 -13.49 12.10
CA GLU A 186 -15.17 -13.97 13.41
C GLU A 186 -13.83 -14.66 13.32
N PHE A 187 -13.62 -15.49 12.29
CA PHE A 187 -12.34 -16.15 12.05
C PHE A 187 -11.24 -15.14 11.73
N LYS A 188 -11.49 -14.23 10.78
CA LYS A 188 -10.56 -13.15 10.40
C LYS A 188 -10.10 -12.36 11.62
N HIS A 189 -11.05 -11.92 12.45
CA HIS A 189 -10.75 -11.15 13.66
C HIS A 189 -9.93 -11.96 14.66
N ALA A 190 -10.37 -13.18 14.99
CA ALA A 190 -9.67 -14.05 15.92
C ALA A 190 -8.26 -14.43 15.42
N PHE A 191 -8.08 -14.59 14.11
CA PHE A 191 -6.76 -14.87 13.53
C PHE A 191 -5.79 -13.71 13.68
N TRP A 192 -6.24 -12.46 13.52
CA TRP A 192 -5.37 -11.30 13.80
C TRP A 192 -4.85 -11.32 15.24
N GLU A 193 -5.69 -11.67 16.20
CA GLU A 193 -5.32 -11.70 17.62
C GLU A 193 -4.51 -12.93 18.04
N LYS A 194 -4.94 -14.13 17.61
CA LYS A 194 -4.41 -15.41 18.10
C LYS A 194 -3.39 -16.06 17.16
N GLY A 195 -3.34 -15.62 15.92
CA GLY A 195 -2.41 -16.07 14.88
C GLY A 195 -1.33 -15.05 14.60
N PHE A 196 -1.70 -13.96 13.95
CA PHE A 196 -0.74 -12.97 13.48
C PHE A 196 0.01 -12.23 14.59
N LEU A 197 -0.67 -11.69 15.61
CA LEU A 197 0.03 -10.92 16.66
C LEU A 197 1.07 -11.76 17.42
N PRO A 198 0.80 -12.99 17.87
CA PRO A 198 1.84 -13.85 18.47
C PRO A 198 2.97 -14.19 17.49
N TYR A 199 2.65 -14.43 16.20
CA TYR A 199 3.65 -14.63 15.17
C TYR A 199 4.57 -13.39 15.04
N ALA A 200 4.01 -12.20 14.94
CA ALA A 200 4.77 -10.96 14.75
C ALA A 200 5.66 -10.62 15.96
N GLN A 201 5.22 -10.96 17.18
CA GLN A 201 5.97 -10.72 18.40
C GLN A 201 7.10 -11.72 18.62
N GLY A 202 6.86 -13.00 18.34
CA GLY A 202 7.78 -14.10 18.63
C GLY A 202 8.47 -14.71 17.43
N HIS A 203 8.12 -14.31 16.21
CA HIS A 203 8.53 -14.95 14.94
C HIS A 203 8.22 -16.46 14.89
N ASP A 204 7.24 -16.89 15.69
CA ASP A 204 6.80 -18.29 15.76
C ASP A 204 5.85 -18.62 14.61
N GLN A 205 6.39 -19.23 13.55
CA GLN A 205 5.62 -19.59 12.36
C GLN A 205 4.50 -20.61 12.65
N SER A 206 4.55 -21.36 13.75
CA SER A 206 3.49 -22.29 14.14
C SER A 206 2.15 -21.56 14.36
N LYS A 207 2.19 -20.26 14.70
CA LYS A 207 1.01 -19.41 14.88
C LYS A 207 0.24 -19.15 13.58
N LEU A 208 0.89 -19.30 12.44
CA LEU A 208 0.26 -19.23 11.12
C LEU A 208 -0.13 -20.61 10.57
N GLY A 209 0.25 -21.67 11.28
CA GLY A 209 0.09 -23.07 10.86
C GLY A 209 -1.29 -23.67 11.12
N GLU A 210 -1.48 -24.91 10.60
CA GLU A 210 -2.75 -25.63 10.64
C GLU A 210 -3.26 -25.87 12.07
N ASP A 211 -2.40 -26.28 13.00
CA ASP A 211 -2.82 -26.57 14.39
C ASP A 211 -3.42 -25.32 15.06
N ASN A 212 -2.84 -24.15 14.82
CA ASN A 212 -3.34 -22.90 15.40
C ASN A 212 -4.67 -22.45 14.74
N VAL A 213 -4.81 -22.56 13.41
CA VAL A 213 -6.08 -22.21 12.76
C VAL A 213 -7.21 -23.13 13.17
N LEU A 214 -6.94 -24.43 13.42
CA LEU A 214 -7.90 -25.39 13.96
C LEU A 214 -8.26 -25.06 15.42
N ALA A 215 -7.30 -24.65 16.24
CA ALA A 215 -7.56 -24.20 17.61
C ALA A 215 -8.46 -22.94 17.62
N ILE A 216 -8.17 -21.96 16.77
CA ILE A 216 -9.01 -20.75 16.60
C ILE A 216 -10.42 -21.15 16.17
N ALA A 217 -10.55 -22.02 15.18
CA ALA A 217 -11.84 -22.50 14.68
C ALA A 217 -12.67 -23.19 15.79
N LYS A 218 -12.01 -24.02 16.61
CA LYS A 218 -12.64 -24.68 17.77
C LYS A 218 -13.15 -23.66 18.78
N ASP A 219 -12.37 -22.64 19.11
CA ASP A 219 -12.77 -21.56 20.03
C ASP A 219 -13.99 -20.77 19.53
N LEU A 220 -14.15 -20.67 18.20
CA LEU A 220 -15.29 -20.03 17.55
C LEU A 220 -16.51 -20.95 17.40
N GLY A 221 -16.41 -22.20 17.83
CA GLY A 221 -17.49 -23.19 17.72
C GLY A 221 -17.69 -23.71 16.29
N LEU A 222 -16.68 -23.62 15.41
CA LEU A 222 -16.70 -24.17 14.08
C LEU A 222 -16.48 -25.70 14.13
N ASP A 223 -17.07 -26.42 13.18
CA ASP A 223 -16.74 -27.80 12.92
C ASP A 223 -15.31 -27.90 12.37
N THR A 224 -14.38 -28.31 13.22
CA THR A 224 -12.94 -28.37 12.88
C THR A 224 -12.62 -29.47 11.87
N ALA A 225 -13.36 -30.58 11.86
CA ALA A 225 -13.16 -31.66 10.88
C ALA A 225 -13.60 -31.19 9.48
N ARG A 226 -14.76 -30.53 9.41
CA ARG A 226 -15.24 -29.89 8.18
C ARG A 226 -14.30 -28.77 7.73
N LEU A 227 -13.85 -27.93 8.66
CA LEU A 227 -12.90 -26.83 8.34
C LEU A 227 -11.62 -27.40 7.73
N LYS A 228 -11.04 -28.45 8.32
CA LYS A 228 -9.84 -29.11 7.78
C LYS A 228 -10.08 -29.70 6.39
N THR A 229 -11.23 -30.30 6.13
CA THR A 229 -11.60 -30.82 4.81
C THR A 229 -11.76 -29.68 3.79
N ASP A 230 -12.51 -28.63 4.14
CA ASP A 230 -12.81 -27.52 3.26
C ASP A 230 -11.56 -26.68 2.94
N MET A 231 -10.67 -26.41 3.90
CA MET A 231 -9.46 -25.64 3.67
C MET A 231 -8.45 -26.36 2.75
N ASN A 232 -8.49 -27.67 2.72
CA ASN A 232 -7.66 -28.49 1.82
C ASN A 232 -8.39 -28.83 0.49
N SER A 233 -9.56 -28.25 0.27
CA SER A 233 -10.33 -28.48 -0.96
C SER A 233 -9.77 -27.68 -2.13
N PRO A 234 -9.90 -28.19 -3.38
CA PRO A 234 -9.57 -27.41 -4.57
C PRO A 234 -10.38 -26.12 -4.69
N GLU A 235 -11.55 -26.05 -4.09
CA GLU A 235 -12.43 -24.87 -4.13
C GLU A 235 -11.81 -23.68 -3.39
N CYS A 236 -11.29 -23.88 -2.16
CA CYS A 236 -10.66 -22.80 -1.42
C CYS A 236 -9.33 -22.35 -2.06
N GLU A 237 -8.55 -23.27 -2.63
CA GLU A 237 -7.36 -22.92 -3.41
C GLU A 237 -7.74 -22.11 -4.65
N ALA A 238 -8.74 -22.56 -5.41
CA ALA A 238 -9.20 -21.86 -6.61
C ALA A 238 -9.72 -20.44 -6.30
N ARG A 239 -10.38 -20.25 -5.15
CA ARG A 239 -10.83 -18.93 -4.72
C ARG A 239 -9.67 -17.97 -4.50
N ILE A 240 -8.64 -18.38 -3.75
CA ILE A 240 -7.45 -17.54 -3.53
C ILE A 240 -6.81 -17.18 -4.88
N GLN A 241 -6.70 -18.13 -5.79
CA GLN A 241 -6.14 -17.88 -7.12
C GLN A 241 -7.00 -16.93 -7.96
N ALA A 242 -8.32 -17.02 -7.86
CA ALA A 242 -9.25 -16.12 -8.54
C ALA A 242 -9.10 -14.68 -8.02
N ASP A 243 -9.07 -14.48 -6.70
CA ASP A 243 -8.85 -13.19 -6.06
C ASP A 243 -7.51 -12.58 -6.53
N MET A 244 -6.42 -13.36 -6.46
CA MET A 244 -5.10 -12.92 -6.90
C MET A 244 -5.09 -12.55 -8.40
N SER A 245 -5.76 -13.35 -9.24
CA SER A 245 -5.86 -13.08 -10.67
C SER A 245 -6.65 -11.81 -10.96
N GLU A 246 -7.72 -11.55 -10.19
CA GLU A 246 -8.46 -10.29 -10.30
C GLU A 246 -7.58 -9.10 -9.90
N MET A 247 -6.87 -9.19 -8.78
CA MET A 247 -5.97 -8.13 -8.31
C MET A 247 -4.83 -7.84 -9.30
N GLN A 248 -4.31 -8.86 -9.97
CA GLN A 248 -3.25 -8.71 -10.99
C GLN A 248 -3.66 -7.86 -12.18
N LYS A 249 -4.95 -7.85 -12.57
CA LYS A 249 -5.46 -6.98 -13.64
C LYS A 249 -5.24 -5.50 -13.34
N PHE A 250 -5.15 -5.15 -12.06
CA PHE A 250 -4.99 -3.79 -11.57
C PHE A 250 -3.59 -3.55 -10.98
N HIS A 251 -2.60 -4.36 -11.35
CA HIS A 251 -1.20 -4.28 -10.92
C HIS A 251 -1.02 -4.27 -9.38
N VAL A 252 -1.95 -4.90 -8.65
CA VAL A 252 -1.79 -5.07 -7.20
C VAL A 252 -0.67 -6.06 -6.92
N ASN A 253 0.42 -5.58 -6.35
CA ASN A 253 1.63 -6.35 -6.02
C ASN A 253 2.04 -6.21 -4.55
N ALA A 254 1.29 -5.45 -3.76
CA ALA A 254 1.55 -5.20 -2.34
C ALA A 254 0.25 -5.13 -1.54
N THR A 255 0.35 -5.40 -0.24
CA THR A 255 -0.78 -5.36 0.68
C THR A 255 -0.51 -4.44 1.88
N PRO A 256 -1.54 -3.76 2.42
CA PRO A 256 -2.89 -3.69 1.88
C PRO A 256 -2.97 -2.77 0.65
N THR A 257 -3.81 -3.12 -0.30
CA THR A 257 -4.26 -2.23 -1.38
C THR A 257 -5.77 -2.15 -1.31
N PHE A 258 -6.32 -0.97 -1.57
CA PHE A 258 -7.76 -0.74 -1.51
C PHE A 258 -8.29 -0.17 -2.81
N PHE A 259 -9.56 -0.48 -3.10
CA PHE A 259 -10.36 0.20 -4.12
C PHE A 259 -11.65 0.67 -3.47
N ILE A 260 -11.82 2.00 -3.36
CA ILE A 260 -13.00 2.61 -2.75
C ILE A 260 -13.90 3.08 -3.88
N ASN A 261 -14.98 2.33 -4.15
CA ASN A 261 -15.80 2.48 -5.36
C ASN A 261 -14.93 2.61 -6.62
N GLY A 262 -13.93 1.76 -6.74
CA GLY A 262 -13.00 1.72 -7.87
C GLY A 262 -11.83 2.71 -7.80
N LYS A 263 -11.80 3.65 -6.86
CA LYS A 263 -10.64 4.54 -6.66
C LYS A 263 -9.53 3.79 -5.94
N HIS A 264 -8.37 3.65 -6.60
CA HIS A 264 -7.22 2.94 -6.05
C HIS A 264 -6.58 3.71 -4.88
N VAL A 265 -6.23 2.98 -3.82
CA VAL A 265 -5.51 3.50 -2.65
C VAL A 265 -4.46 2.48 -2.22
N GLY A 266 -3.20 2.81 -2.37
CA GLY A 266 -2.08 1.95 -1.96
C GLY A 266 -1.68 2.15 -0.51
N GLY A 267 -1.48 1.04 0.21
CA GLY A 267 -1.00 1.05 1.59
C GLY A 267 -2.03 1.44 2.65
N ALA A 268 -1.60 1.41 3.91
CA ALA A 268 -2.45 1.74 5.06
C ALA A 268 -2.43 3.26 5.31
N LEU A 269 -3.50 3.95 4.95
CA LEU A 269 -3.69 5.36 5.28
C LEU A 269 -4.11 5.53 6.75
N PRO A 270 -3.88 6.72 7.33
CA PRO A 270 -4.58 7.14 8.54
C PRO A 270 -6.09 7.16 8.31
N LYS A 271 -6.89 6.94 9.36
CA LYS A 271 -8.35 6.91 9.31
C LYS A 271 -8.97 8.11 8.59
N GLU A 272 -8.48 9.31 8.87
CA GLU A 272 -8.97 10.56 8.23
C GLU A 272 -8.69 10.58 6.71
N GLY A 273 -7.62 9.93 6.25
CA GLY A 273 -7.35 9.77 4.82
C GLY A 273 -8.39 8.91 4.13
N PHE A 274 -8.80 7.79 4.76
CA PHE A 274 -9.89 6.96 4.28
C PHE A 274 -11.23 7.71 4.29
N LYS A 275 -11.55 8.44 5.38
CA LYS A 275 -12.78 9.21 5.51
C LYS A 275 -12.94 10.22 4.38
N LYS A 276 -11.90 10.97 4.07
CA LYS A 276 -11.92 11.93 2.95
C LYS A 276 -12.34 11.26 1.63
N ILE A 277 -11.76 10.10 1.31
CA ILE A 277 -12.07 9.39 0.07
C ILE A 277 -13.49 8.81 0.13
N ILE A 278 -13.90 8.25 1.26
CA ILE A 278 -15.24 7.70 1.45
C ILE A 278 -16.30 8.80 1.28
N ASP A 279 -16.09 9.98 1.86
CA ASP A 279 -17.02 11.11 1.75
C ASP A 279 -17.15 11.61 0.30
N GLU A 280 -16.02 11.67 -0.44
CA GLU A 280 -16.03 11.95 -1.89
C GLU A 280 -16.87 10.90 -2.65
N GLN A 281 -16.67 9.60 -2.35
CA GLN A 281 -17.38 8.52 -3.03
C GLN A 281 -18.85 8.45 -2.63
N LEU A 282 -19.20 8.78 -1.40
CA LEU A 282 -20.61 8.91 -0.96
C LEU A 282 -21.32 9.99 -1.75
N LYS A 283 -20.72 11.16 -1.89
CA LYS A 283 -21.26 12.25 -2.68
C LYS A 283 -21.53 11.84 -4.12
N LEU A 284 -20.56 11.18 -4.77
CA LEU A 284 -20.70 10.69 -6.14
C LEU A 284 -21.82 9.65 -6.27
N ALA A 285 -21.96 8.77 -5.27
CA ALA A 285 -23.03 7.78 -5.26
C ALA A 285 -24.41 8.45 -5.10
N GLU A 286 -24.55 9.42 -4.21
CA GLU A 286 -25.79 10.20 -4.01
C GLU A 286 -26.18 10.99 -5.27
N GLU A 287 -25.23 11.68 -5.90
CA GLU A 287 -25.42 12.45 -7.13
C GLU A 287 -25.78 11.58 -8.35
N SER A 288 -25.42 10.30 -8.35
CA SER A 288 -25.73 9.37 -9.44
C SER A 288 -27.23 9.02 -9.57
N GLY A 289 -27.98 9.18 -8.51
CA GLY A 289 -29.39 8.74 -8.41
C GLY A 289 -29.57 7.20 -8.41
N VAL A 290 -28.50 6.42 -8.37
CA VAL A 290 -28.54 4.95 -8.31
C VAL A 290 -28.63 4.53 -6.84
N SER A 291 -29.47 3.49 -6.53
CA SER A 291 -29.57 2.98 -5.17
C SER A 291 -28.23 2.48 -4.65
N GLY A 292 -27.97 2.63 -3.32
CA GLY A 292 -26.72 2.18 -2.73
C GLY A 292 -26.42 0.70 -2.99
N ALA A 293 -27.44 -0.16 -2.94
CA ALA A 293 -27.30 -1.59 -3.22
C ALA A 293 -26.83 -1.90 -4.65
N ASP A 294 -27.21 -1.05 -5.60
CA ASP A 294 -26.92 -1.24 -7.03
C ASP A 294 -25.69 -0.44 -7.51
N TYR A 295 -25.22 0.50 -6.71
CA TYR A 295 -24.19 1.46 -7.16
C TYR A 295 -22.92 0.79 -7.63
N TYR A 296 -22.43 -0.18 -6.85
CA TYR A 296 -21.20 -0.88 -7.21
C TYR A 296 -21.33 -1.60 -8.55
N ASP A 297 -22.41 -2.33 -8.77
CA ASP A 297 -22.63 -3.10 -10.00
C ASP A 297 -22.95 -2.21 -11.19
N LYS A 298 -23.88 -1.26 -11.05
CA LYS A 298 -24.38 -0.44 -12.16
C LYS A 298 -23.48 0.73 -12.53
N VAL A 299 -22.63 1.18 -11.61
CA VAL A 299 -21.72 2.30 -11.84
C VAL A 299 -20.26 1.81 -11.88
N VAL A 300 -19.77 1.23 -10.79
CA VAL A 300 -18.35 0.87 -10.70
C VAL A 300 -17.99 -0.26 -11.66
N LEU A 301 -18.68 -1.40 -11.59
CA LEU A 301 -18.39 -2.54 -12.48
C LEU A 301 -18.79 -2.29 -13.93
N ALA A 302 -19.90 -1.59 -14.16
CA ALA A 302 -20.40 -1.38 -15.52
C ALA A 302 -19.62 -0.32 -16.30
N LYS A 303 -19.14 0.73 -15.64
CA LYS A 303 -18.49 1.89 -16.28
C LYS A 303 -17.00 2.00 -15.99
N GLY A 304 -16.50 1.28 -14.97
CA GLY A 304 -15.10 1.32 -14.58
C GLY A 304 -14.17 0.59 -15.56
N GLU A 305 -12.91 0.90 -15.43
CA GLU A 305 -11.83 0.30 -16.21
C GLU A 305 -11.54 -1.13 -15.71
N LYS A 306 -11.46 -2.08 -16.63
CA LYS A 306 -11.29 -3.52 -16.32
C LYS A 306 -9.84 -3.97 -16.29
N GLN A 307 -8.93 -3.05 -16.56
CA GLN A 307 -7.49 -3.23 -16.56
C GLN A 307 -6.84 -2.00 -15.91
N PHE A 308 -5.64 -2.17 -15.40
CA PHE A 308 -4.86 -1.08 -14.88
C PHE A 308 -4.60 -0.03 -15.96
N ARG A 309 -4.84 1.23 -15.62
CA ARG A 309 -4.40 2.39 -16.39
C ARG A 309 -3.46 3.20 -15.52
N SER A 310 -2.27 3.43 -16.02
CA SER A 310 -1.26 4.22 -15.34
C SER A 310 -1.47 5.73 -15.55
N LYS A 311 -0.79 6.51 -14.73
CA LYS A 311 -0.74 7.97 -14.84
C LYS A 311 -0.13 8.45 -16.16
N ALA A 312 0.73 7.62 -16.77
CA ALA A 312 1.35 7.89 -18.08
C ALA A 312 0.44 7.55 -19.27
N ASP A 313 -0.65 6.79 -19.05
CA ASP A 313 -1.55 6.37 -20.13
C ASP A 313 -2.61 7.43 -20.44
N PRO A 314 -3.02 7.58 -21.71
CA PRO A 314 -4.09 8.50 -22.07
C PRO A 314 -5.42 8.08 -21.44
N LYS A 315 -6.27 9.07 -21.17
CA LYS A 315 -7.65 8.81 -20.75
C LYS A 315 -8.41 8.08 -21.86
N PRO A 316 -9.18 7.02 -21.54
CA PRO A 316 -10.06 6.39 -22.51
C PRO A 316 -11.07 7.39 -23.07
N ASN A 317 -11.31 7.32 -24.41
CA ASN A 317 -12.28 8.16 -25.10
C ASN A 317 -13.70 7.79 -24.72
#